data_81a4ac2f3abe3304034c2353d3a112c3
#
_entry.id   81a4ac2f3abe3304034c2353d3a112c3
#
_cell.length_a   1.000
_cell.length_b   1.000
_cell.length_c   1.000
_cell.angle_alpha   90.00
_cell.angle_beta   90.00
_cell.angle_gamma   90.00
#
_symmetry.space_group_name_H-M   'P 1'
#
loop_
_entity.id
_entity.type
_entity.pdbx_description
1 polymer ?
#
loop_
_entity_poly.entity_id
_entity_poly.type
_entity_poly.pdbx_seq_one_letter_code
_entity_poly.pdbx_strand_id
1 'polypeptide(L)'
;MPEEWMHLAVVACGDRVEETVTMLKSAVLFSFKKIKFHIFAEDSLKPDFEIKLEKWPQQISRKVEYKIYPITFPVGNPQEWKKLFKPCAAQRLFLPMLLQDVDSLLYVDTDVLFLRPLDHIWAFLRRFNDTQLAAMAPEHEISKIGWYSRFARHPFYGTTGVNSGVMLMNLTRIRNQQFKNNMIPAGLTWEEMLHPLYQKYKNYITWGDQDLLNIIFYFNPEMLYVFPCHWNYRPDHCMYGSNCKAAEEEGVSILHGNRGVYHDEKQPAFKAFYEVIRDYPFDDNLFQSMYFPLQSKFLESVHTLCGRIPQVFLKQIEKTMKMMYERRVVMHI
;
A
#
# COMPACT_ATOMS: atom_id res chain seq x y z
N MET A 1 19.53 20.62 8.79
CA MET A 1 19.03 19.98 7.57
C MET A 1 17.52 20.19 7.55
N PRO A 2 16.91 20.51 6.40
CA PRO A 2 15.45 20.58 6.33
C PRO A 2 14.87 19.23 6.77
N GLU A 3 13.80 19.28 7.53
CA GLU A 3 13.09 18.11 8.04
C GLU A 3 12.53 17.32 6.87
N GLU A 4 12.98 16.08 6.71
CA GLU A 4 12.52 15.22 5.61
C GLU A 4 11.14 14.65 5.93
N TRP A 5 10.13 15.06 5.18
CA TRP A 5 8.79 14.51 5.26
C TRP A 5 8.70 13.21 4.45
N MET A 6 8.07 12.21 5.03
CA MET A 6 7.62 11.05 4.26
C MET A 6 6.25 11.35 3.66
N HIS A 7 6.06 11.03 2.40
CA HIS A 7 4.81 11.28 1.69
C HIS A 7 4.05 9.98 1.48
N LEU A 8 2.80 9.92 1.94
CA LEU A 8 1.92 8.77 1.81
C LEU A 8 0.66 9.17 1.04
N ALA A 9 0.37 8.49 -0.05
CA ALA A 9 -0.83 8.72 -0.85
C ALA A 9 -1.79 7.54 -0.79
N VAL A 10 -3.07 7.85 -0.83
CA VAL A 10 -4.17 6.89 -0.89
C VAL A 10 -5.31 7.44 -1.73
N VAL A 11 -6.05 6.56 -2.38
CA VAL A 11 -7.25 6.91 -3.15
C VAL A 11 -8.46 6.24 -2.51
N ALA A 12 -9.43 7.04 -2.05
CA ALA A 12 -10.61 6.54 -1.34
C ALA A 12 -11.90 6.99 -2.03
N CYS A 13 -12.77 6.02 -2.33
CA CYS A 13 -14.08 6.25 -2.91
C CYS A 13 -15.12 5.38 -2.24
N GLY A 14 -16.40 5.79 -2.29
CA GLY A 14 -17.50 5.04 -1.71
C GLY A 14 -17.45 5.01 -0.18
N ASP A 15 -17.58 3.83 0.40
CA ASP A 15 -17.66 3.61 1.86
C ASP A 15 -16.28 3.32 2.50
N ARG A 16 -15.19 3.84 1.95
CA ARG A 16 -13.81 3.52 2.35
C ARG A 16 -13.19 4.47 3.38
N VAL A 17 -13.93 5.42 3.93
CA VAL A 17 -13.38 6.43 4.85
C VAL A 17 -12.83 5.80 6.14
N GLU A 18 -13.61 4.97 6.83
CA GLU A 18 -13.16 4.34 8.08
C GLU A 18 -11.96 3.42 7.87
N GLU A 19 -11.98 2.61 6.82
CA GLU A 19 -10.87 1.74 6.44
C GLU A 19 -9.60 2.56 6.17
N THR A 20 -9.74 3.65 5.41
CA THR A 20 -8.62 4.55 5.08
C THR A 20 -8.05 5.22 6.33
N VAL A 21 -8.89 5.75 7.21
CA VAL A 21 -8.45 6.38 8.46
C VAL A 21 -7.75 5.36 9.37
N THR A 22 -8.22 4.12 9.42
CA THR A 22 -7.55 3.03 10.16
C THR A 22 -6.16 2.74 9.60
N MET A 23 -6.03 2.69 8.28
CA MET A 23 -4.74 2.55 7.61
C MET A 23 -3.80 3.71 7.98
N LEU A 24 -4.26 4.97 7.85
CA LEU A 24 -3.47 6.15 8.19
C LEU A 24 -3.06 6.17 9.66
N LYS A 25 -3.94 5.71 10.55
CA LYS A 25 -3.65 5.53 11.98
C LYS A 25 -2.49 4.56 12.19
N SER A 26 -2.50 3.41 11.52
CA SER A 26 -1.41 2.43 11.61
C SER A 26 -0.08 3.02 11.13
N ALA A 27 -0.10 3.82 10.08
CA ALA A 27 1.08 4.49 9.56
C ALA A 27 1.70 5.46 10.58
N VAL A 28 0.89 6.30 11.21
CA VAL A 28 1.38 7.34 12.12
C VAL A 28 1.75 6.78 13.49
N LEU A 29 1.07 5.73 13.97
CA LEU A 29 1.34 5.13 15.29
C LEU A 29 2.79 4.67 15.46
N PHE A 30 3.36 4.10 14.42
CA PHE A 30 4.68 3.46 14.48
C PHE A 30 5.78 4.28 13.81
N SER A 31 5.46 5.36 13.09
CA SER A 31 6.45 6.16 12.39
C SER A 31 7.25 7.06 13.33
N PHE A 32 8.49 7.36 12.93
CA PHE A 32 9.38 8.28 13.66
C PHE A 32 9.44 9.65 13.00
N LYS A 33 9.58 9.69 11.67
CA LYS A 33 9.57 10.93 10.89
C LYS A 33 8.14 11.41 10.68
N LYS A 34 8.02 12.69 10.36
CA LYS A 34 6.73 13.31 10.01
C LYS A 34 6.21 12.78 8.68
N ILE A 35 4.90 12.64 8.58
CA ILE A 35 4.22 12.12 7.40
C ILE A 35 3.28 13.18 6.84
N LYS A 36 3.33 13.36 5.53
CA LYS A 36 2.33 14.13 4.79
C LYS A 36 1.40 13.17 4.05
N PHE A 37 0.12 13.21 4.40
CA PHE A 37 -0.91 12.41 3.73
C PHE A 37 -1.46 13.16 2.52
N HIS A 38 -1.49 12.49 1.39
CA HIS A 38 -2.13 12.92 0.16
C HIS A 38 -3.35 12.03 -0.07
N ILE A 39 -4.53 12.53 0.29
CA ILE A 39 -5.78 11.77 0.24
C ILE A 39 -6.57 12.21 -0.98
N PHE A 40 -6.67 11.35 -1.97
CA PHE A 40 -7.50 11.56 -3.15
C PHE A 40 -8.85 10.92 -2.89
N ALA A 41 -9.90 11.71 -2.87
CA ALA A 41 -11.24 11.25 -2.50
C ALA A 41 -12.33 11.99 -3.29
N GLU A 42 -13.47 11.33 -3.43
CA GLU A 42 -14.68 12.00 -3.91
C GLU A 42 -15.02 13.18 -3.01
N ASP A 43 -15.53 14.25 -3.59
CA ASP A 43 -15.84 15.50 -2.86
C ASP A 43 -16.78 15.27 -1.67
N SER A 44 -17.72 14.34 -1.80
CA SER A 44 -18.66 13.96 -0.73
C SER A 44 -17.98 13.36 0.51
N LEU A 45 -16.78 12.80 0.38
CA LEU A 45 -16.05 12.17 1.49
C LEU A 45 -15.15 13.15 2.25
N LYS A 46 -14.83 14.29 1.65
CA LYS A 46 -13.90 15.26 2.23
C LYS A 46 -14.30 15.72 3.65
N PRO A 47 -15.55 16.11 3.93
CA PRO A 47 -15.93 16.51 5.28
C PRO A 47 -15.74 15.42 6.32
N ASP A 48 -16.03 14.18 5.99
CA ASP A 48 -15.89 13.05 6.91
C ASP A 48 -14.41 12.77 7.23
N PHE A 49 -13.51 12.84 6.25
CA PHE A 49 -12.07 12.77 6.49
C PHE A 49 -11.58 13.90 7.40
N GLU A 50 -11.98 15.14 7.15
CA GLU A 50 -11.58 16.28 7.97
C GLU A 50 -12.02 16.10 9.43
N ILE A 51 -13.30 15.72 9.66
CA ILE A 51 -13.83 15.49 11.01
C ILE A 51 -13.04 14.40 11.73
N LYS A 52 -12.77 13.28 11.08
CA LYS A 52 -12.07 12.14 11.70
C LYS A 52 -10.60 12.46 12.00
N LEU A 53 -9.90 13.12 11.10
CA LEU A 53 -8.49 13.48 11.29
C LEU A 53 -8.30 14.58 12.32
N GLU A 54 -9.19 15.55 12.40
CA GLU A 54 -9.16 16.63 13.39
C GLU A 54 -9.42 16.15 14.82
N LYS A 55 -10.06 15.00 14.99
CA LYS A 55 -10.25 14.36 16.30
C LYS A 55 -9.01 13.69 16.85
N TRP A 56 -7.97 13.51 16.05
CA TRP A 56 -6.75 12.89 16.52
C TRP A 56 -6.07 13.74 17.59
N PRO A 57 -5.47 13.12 18.64
CA PRO A 57 -4.76 13.86 19.70
C PRO A 57 -3.67 14.76 19.15
N GLN A 58 -3.44 15.89 19.79
CA GLN A 58 -2.45 16.87 19.36
C GLN A 58 -1.05 16.28 19.19
N GLN A 59 -0.65 15.35 20.06
CA GLN A 59 0.65 14.67 19.96
C GLN A 59 0.82 13.92 18.63
N ILE A 60 -0.26 13.34 18.11
CA ILE A 60 -0.29 12.67 16.82
C ILE A 60 -0.36 13.70 15.69
N SER A 61 -1.23 14.70 15.81
CA SER A 61 -1.42 15.76 14.79
C SER A 61 -0.13 16.53 14.48
N ARG A 62 0.78 16.67 15.46
CA ARG A 62 2.08 17.32 15.26
C ARG A 62 3.01 16.55 14.32
N LYS A 63 2.78 15.26 14.12
CA LYS A 63 3.57 14.38 13.26
C LYS A 63 3.03 14.31 11.82
N VAL A 64 1.88 14.93 11.56
CA VAL A 64 1.12 14.75 10.34
C VAL A 64 0.69 16.09 9.75
N GLU A 65 0.87 16.21 8.44
CA GLU A 65 0.11 17.14 7.61
C GLU A 65 -0.74 16.33 6.65
N TYR A 66 -1.89 16.87 6.24
CA TYR A 66 -2.70 16.20 5.22
C TYR A 66 -3.30 17.20 4.25
N LYS A 67 -3.51 16.74 3.03
CA LYS A 67 -4.27 17.43 2.01
C LYS A 67 -5.22 16.46 1.34
N ILE A 68 -6.45 16.88 1.14
CA ILE A 68 -7.49 16.12 0.45
C ILE A 68 -7.65 16.70 -0.95
N TYR A 69 -7.48 15.83 -1.96
CA TYR A 69 -7.55 16.19 -3.37
C TYR A 69 -8.80 15.61 -4.00
N PRO A 70 -9.41 16.32 -4.96
CA PRO A 70 -10.48 15.75 -5.77
C PRO A 70 -9.92 14.66 -6.70
N ILE A 71 -10.79 13.78 -7.16
CA ILE A 71 -10.44 12.76 -8.16
C ILE A 71 -10.46 13.43 -9.55
N THR A 72 -9.30 13.46 -10.21
CA THR A 72 -9.14 14.06 -11.53
C THR A 72 -8.27 13.22 -12.43
N PHE A 73 -8.59 13.21 -13.72
CA PHE A 73 -7.85 12.47 -14.74
C PHE A 73 -7.44 13.46 -15.85
N PRO A 74 -6.22 13.99 -15.79
CA PRO A 74 -5.80 15.07 -16.69
C PRO A 74 -5.54 14.64 -18.14
N VAL A 75 -5.47 13.33 -18.41
CA VAL A 75 -5.20 12.78 -19.75
C VAL A 75 -6.26 11.75 -20.11
N GLY A 76 -6.71 11.76 -21.36
CA GLY A 76 -7.71 10.83 -21.87
C GLY A 76 -9.14 11.19 -21.41
N ASN A 77 -10.04 10.21 -21.50
CA ASN A 77 -11.42 10.39 -21.11
C ASN A 77 -11.63 10.05 -19.64
N PRO A 78 -11.99 11.04 -18.77
CA PRO A 78 -12.15 10.77 -17.33
C PRO A 78 -13.17 9.67 -17.01
N GLN A 79 -14.22 9.51 -17.81
CA GLN A 79 -15.23 8.48 -17.57
C GLN A 79 -14.71 7.06 -17.82
N GLU A 80 -13.84 6.89 -18.80
CA GLU A 80 -13.17 5.60 -19.04
C GLU A 80 -12.26 5.22 -17.88
N TRP A 81 -11.47 6.18 -17.37
CA TRP A 81 -10.59 5.95 -16.23
C TRP A 81 -11.35 5.61 -14.95
N LYS A 82 -12.48 6.27 -14.69
CA LYS A 82 -13.35 5.98 -13.54
C LYS A 82 -13.94 4.58 -13.58
N LYS A 83 -14.16 4.03 -14.76
CA LYS A 83 -14.76 2.70 -14.95
C LYS A 83 -13.74 1.56 -15.05
N LEU A 84 -12.45 1.87 -15.04
CA LEU A 84 -11.42 0.89 -15.38
C LEU A 84 -11.44 -0.37 -14.51
N PHE A 85 -11.66 -0.25 -13.22
CA PHE A 85 -11.77 -1.40 -12.30
C PHE A 85 -12.68 -1.04 -11.12
N LYS A 86 -12.12 -0.63 -10.00
CA LYS A 86 -12.86 -0.05 -8.87
C LYS A 86 -13.01 1.44 -9.10
N PRO A 87 -14.09 2.07 -8.58
CA PRO A 87 -14.20 3.51 -8.66
C PRO A 87 -12.91 4.18 -8.20
N CYS A 88 -12.40 5.10 -9.00
CA CYS A 88 -11.25 5.94 -8.69
C CYS A 88 -9.88 5.25 -8.63
N ALA A 89 -9.76 3.93 -8.70
CA ALA A 89 -8.48 3.22 -8.54
C ALA A 89 -7.40 3.69 -9.52
N ALA A 90 -7.77 4.00 -10.76
CA ALA A 90 -6.85 4.48 -11.79
C ALA A 90 -6.20 5.83 -11.46
N GLN A 91 -6.69 6.55 -10.44
CA GLN A 91 -6.14 7.84 -10.01
C GLN A 91 -4.63 7.75 -9.71
N ARG A 92 -4.15 6.61 -9.18
CA ARG A 92 -2.72 6.43 -8.87
C ARG A 92 -1.80 6.59 -10.08
N LEU A 93 -2.27 6.25 -11.27
CA LEU A 93 -1.48 6.40 -12.50
C LEU A 93 -1.13 7.86 -12.80
N PHE A 94 -1.92 8.78 -12.29
CA PHE A 94 -1.77 10.22 -12.53
C PHE A 94 -1.02 10.97 -11.43
N LEU A 95 -0.59 10.29 -10.38
CA LEU A 95 0.13 10.92 -9.26
C LEU A 95 1.42 11.66 -9.70
N PRO A 96 2.22 11.15 -10.64
CA PRO A 96 3.38 11.88 -11.13
C PRO A 96 3.03 13.25 -11.73
N MET A 97 1.86 13.37 -12.36
CA MET A 97 1.37 14.61 -12.97
C MET A 97 0.67 15.54 -11.97
N LEU A 98 -0.03 14.96 -11.00
CA LEU A 98 -0.83 15.72 -10.02
C LEU A 98 0.01 16.24 -8.85
N LEU A 99 1.07 15.55 -8.47
CA LEU A 99 1.94 15.88 -7.35
C LEU A 99 3.33 16.30 -7.84
N GLN A 100 3.38 17.34 -8.69
CA GLN A 100 4.61 17.79 -9.37
C GLN A 100 5.67 18.34 -8.41
N ASP A 101 5.29 18.77 -7.23
CA ASP A 101 6.17 19.28 -6.19
C ASP A 101 6.65 18.18 -5.20
N VAL A 102 6.21 16.95 -5.39
CA VAL A 102 6.61 15.79 -4.58
C VAL A 102 7.66 14.98 -5.32
N ASP A 103 8.81 14.76 -4.68
CA ASP A 103 9.91 13.96 -5.24
C ASP A 103 9.63 12.46 -5.10
N SER A 104 9.32 12.00 -3.90
CA SER A 104 9.10 10.58 -3.60
C SER A 104 7.82 10.37 -2.81
N LEU A 105 7.18 9.23 -3.03
CA LEU A 105 5.85 8.94 -2.51
C LEU A 105 5.68 7.44 -2.28
N LEU A 106 5.08 7.08 -1.14
CA LEU A 106 4.53 5.75 -0.95
C LEU A 106 3.03 5.79 -1.23
N TYR A 107 2.59 5.04 -2.23
CA TYR A 107 1.17 4.79 -2.47
C TYR A 107 0.76 3.49 -1.78
N VAL A 108 -0.40 3.51 -1.11
CA VAL A 108 -1.04 2.30 -0.58
C VAL A 108 -2.53 2.29 -0.89
N ASP A 109 -3.09 1.09 -1.05
CA ASP A 109 -4.53 0.89 -1.09
C ASP A 109 -5.14 1.20 0.29
N THR A 110 -6.46 1.41 0.34
CA THR A 110 -7.18 1.73 1.58
C THR A 110 -7.17 0.60 2.60
N ASP A 111 -6.99 -0.64 2.16
CA ASP A 111 -7.08 -1.88 2.93
C ASP A 111 -5.73 -2.46 3.35
N VAL A 112 -4.75 -1.61 3.62
CA VAL A 112 -3.46 -2.01 4.18
C VAL A 112 -3.31 -1.54 5.62
N LEU A 113 -2.50 -2.25 6.41
CA LEU A 113 -2.15 -1.89 7.78
C LEU A 113 -0.63 -1.99 7.94
N PHE A 114 -0.03 -0.95 8.50
CA PHE A 114 1.40 -0.93 8.83
C PHE A 114 1.61 -1.61 10.17
N LEU A 115 2.47 -2.61 10.22
CA LEU A 115 2.83 -3.34 11.45
C LEU A 115 4.25 -3.00 11.92
N ARG A 116 4.91 -2.10 11.23
CA ARG A 116 6.23 -1.55 11.57
C ARG A 116 6.35 -0.12 11.03
N PRO A 117 7.37 0.65 11.47
CA PRO A 117 7.52 2.05 11.04
C PRO A 117 7.52 2.22 9.51
N LEU A 118 6.74 3.18 9.03
CA LEU A 118 6.76 3.60 7.63
C LEU A 118 8.17 4.03 7.20
N ASP A 119 8.96 4.57 8.13
CA ASP A 119 10.37 4.92 7.94
C ASP A 119 11.17 3.77 7.32
N HIS A 120 10.86 2.52 7.64
CA HIS A 120 11.58 1.35 7.16
C HIS A 120 11.31 1.06 5.67
N ILE A 121 10.06 1.18 5.20
CA ILE A 121 9.78 1.04 3.77
C ILE A 121 10.27 2.26 2.99
N TRP A 122 10.15 3.46 3.58
CA TRP A 122 10.67 4.69 2.98
C TRP A 122 12.16 4.63 2.70
N ALA A 123 12.91 3.96 3.57
CA ALA A 123 14.35 3.77 3.42
C ALA A 123 14.75 2.97 2.18
N PHE A 124 13.85 2.21 1.57
CA PHE A 124 14.11 1.52 0.31
C PHE A 124 14.42 2.46 -0.86
N LEU A 125 13.98 3.72 -0.81
CA LEU A 125 14.34 4.72 -1.81
C LEU A 125 15.86 4.86 -1.98
N ARG A 126 16.61 4.70 -0.90
CA ARG A 126 18.09 4.75 -0.90
C ARG A 126 18.73 3.51 -1.51
N ARG A 127 17.98 2.42 -1.66
CA ARG A 127 18.44 1.17 -2.28
C ARG A 127 18.19 1.15 -3.78
N PHE A 128 17.40 2.08 -4.31
CA PHE A 128 17.20 2.19 -5.75
C PHE A 128 18.53 2.50 -6.41
N ASN A 129 18.85 1.74 -7.46
CA ASN A 129 19.96 2.09 -8.35
C ASN A 129 19.55 3.26 -9.27
N ASP A 130 20.42 3.66 -10.16
CA ASP A 130 20.19 4.84 -11.02
C ASP A 130 19.03 4.68 -12.00
N THR A 131 18.62 3.45 -12.29
CA THR A 131 17.51 3.16 -13.23
C THR A 131 16.18 2.86 -12.55
N GLN A 132 16.18 2.42 -11.31
CA GLN A 132 14.97 2.08 -10.57
C GLN A 132 14.21 3.34 -10.16
N LEU A 133 12.90 3.32 -10.37
CA LEU A 133 12.03 4.46 -10.08
C LEU A 133 10.77 4.10 -9.29
N ALA A 134 10.50 2.81 -9.11
CA ALA A 134 9.38 2.32 -8.31
C ALA A 134 9.71 0.97 -7.69
N ALA A 135 8.96 0.61 -6.65
CA ALA A 135 9.03 -0.71 -6.01
C ALA A 135 7.65 -1.27 -5.72
N MET A 136 7.47 -2.55 -6.02
CA MET A 136 6.28 -3.34 -5.70
C MET A 136 6.68 -4.76 -5.34
N ALA A 137 5.79 -5.48 -4.65
CA ALA A 137 5.99 -6.90 -4.35
C ALA A 137 5.35 -7.79 -5.42
N PRO A 138 5.81 -9.05 -5.58
CA PRO A 138 5.18 -10.01 -6.48
C PRO A 138 3.69 -10.22 -6.15
N GLU A 139 2.87 -10.42 -7.17
CA GLU A 139 1.45 -10.74 -6.99
C GLU A 139 1.27 -12.11 -6.31
N HIS A 140 2.15 -13.06 -6.59
CA HIS A 140 2.12 -14.36 -5.94
C HIS A 140 3.53 -14.94 -5.83
N GLU A 141 3.79 -15.73 -4.80
CA GLU A 141 5.06 -16.44 -4.62
C GLU A 141 5.12 -17.75 -5.43
N ILE A 142 3.98 -18.32 -5.75
CA ILE A 142 3.85 -19.58 -6.48
C ILE A 142 3.29 -19.32 -7.87
N SER A 143 4.12 -19.47 -8.91
CA SER A 143 3.73 -19.21 -10.30
C SER A 143 2.58 -20.07 -10.79
N LYS A 144 2.53 -21.35 -10.35
CA LYS A 144 1.49 -22.29 -10.76
C LYS A 144 0.08 -21.89 -10.36
N ILE A 145 -0.08 -21.11 -9.28
CA ILE A 145 -1.38 -20.70 -8.75
C ILE A 145 -1.60 -19.19 -8.83
N GLY A 146 -0.58 -18.43 -9.25
CA GLY A 146 -0.68 -17.00 -9.45
C GLY A 146 -1.64 -16.64 -10.59
N TRP A 147 -2.42 -15.57 -10.41
CA TRP A 147 -3.43 -15.18 -11.38
C TRP A 147 -2.82 -14.82 -12.74
N TYR A 148 -1.75 -14.01 -12.76
CA TYR A 148 -1.17 -13.51 -14.00
C TYR A 148 -0.64 -14.64 -14.89
N SER A 149 0.09 -15.58 -14.32
CA SER A 149 0.64 -16.71 -15.09
C SER A 149 -0.43 -17.67 -15.63
N ARG A 150 -1.62 -17.67 -15.03
CA ARG A 150 -2.73 -18.56 -15.45
C ARG A 150 -3.73 -17.89 -16.38
N PHE A 151 -4.03 -16.61 -16.21
CA PHE A 151 -5.18 -15.96 -16.80
C PHE A 151 -4.90 -14.69 -17.59
N ALA A 152 -3.77 -14.00 -17.35
CA ALA A 152 -3.49 -12.75 -18.04
C ALA A 152 -3.34 -12.96 -19.55
N ARG A 153 -4.02 -12.10 -20.31
CA ARG A 153 -3.95 -12.05 -21.78
C ARG A 153 -3.19 -10.81 -22.26
N HIS A 154 -2.35 -10.28 -21.41
CA HIS A 154 -1.48 -9.15 -21.67
C HIS A 154 -0.11 -9.43 -21.03
N PRO A 155 0.95 -8.72 -21.45
CA PRO A 155 2.25 -8.84 -20.77
C PRO A 155 2.18 -8.46 -19.30
N PHE A 156 3.01 -9.09 -18.47
CA PHE A 156 3.12 -8.77 -17.04
C PHE A 156 4.55 -8.94 -16.57
N TYR A 157 4.89 -8.29 -15.47
CA TYR A 157 6.23 -8.32 -14.89
C TYR A 157 6.58 -9.71 -14.32
N GLY A 158 7.80 -10.18 -14.61
CA GLY A 158 8.33 -11.42 -14.02
C GLY A 158 7.49 -12.67 -14.32
N THR A 159 7.47 -13.61 -13.39
CA THR A 159 6.74 -14.87 -13.53
C THR A 159 5.33 -14.84 -12.96
N THR A 160 5.04 -13.92 -12.04
CA THR A 160 3.76 -13.87 -11.31
C THR A 160 3.07 -12.50 -11.38
N GLY A 161 3.67 -11.52 -12.04
CA GLY A 161 3.21 -10.14 -11.98
C GLY A 161 3.54 -9.48 -10.63
N VAL A 162 3.16 -8.21 -10.48
CA VAL A 162 3.33 -7.43 -9.25
C VAL A 162 1.98 -6.91 -8.73
N ASN A 163 1.88 -6.78 -7.42
CA ASN A 163 0.70 -6.23 -6.77
C ASN A 163 0.93 -4.75 -6.44
N SER A 164 0.03 -3.91 -6.92
CA SER A 164 0.13 -2.45 -6.81
C SER A 164 -0.43 -1.86 -5.51
N GLY A 165 -0.93 -2.70 -4.60
CA GLY A 165 -1.51 -2.22 -3.33
C GLY A 165 -0.51 -1.55 -2.39
N VAL A 166 0.78 -1.77 -2.61
CA VAL A 166 1.88 -1.05 -1.96
C VAL A 166 2.91 -0.71 -3.04
N MET A 167 3.09 0.57 -3.32
CA MET A 167 3.97 1.03 -4.39
C MET A 167 4.78 2.25 -3.95
N LEU A 168 6.08 2.05 -3.78
CA LEU A 168 7.01 3.14 -3.50
C LEU A 168 7.48 3.74 -4.81
N MET A 169 7.43 5.07 -4.94
CA MET A 169 7.71 5.77 -6.20
C MET A 169 8.69 6.91 -6.00
N ASN A 170 9.65 7.02 -6.91
CA ASN A 170 10.39 8.24 -7.14
C ASN A 170 9.69 9.00 -8.28
N LEU A 171 8.84 9.95 -7.94
CA LEU A 171 8.01 10.66 -8.92
C LEU A 171 8.84 11.53 -9.87
N THR A 172 9.93 12.10 -9.38
CA THR A 172 10.84 12.90 -10.22
C THR A 172 11.43 12.05 -11.34
N ARG A 173 11.90 10.84 -11.01
CA ARG A 173 12.42 9.91 -12.02
C ARG A 173 11.34 9.45 -12.98
N ILE A 174 10.13 9.17 -12.49
CA ILE A 174 9.00 8.76 -13.35
C ILE A 174 8.67 9.86 -14.35
N ARG A 175 8.59 11.12 -13.92
CA ARG A 175 8.29 12.26 -14.81
C ARG A 175 9.33 12.47 -15.89
N ASN A 176 10.59 12.19 -15.61
CA ASN A 176 11.72 12.50 -16.50
C ASN A 176 12.18 11.31 -17.36
N GLN A 177 11.56 10.13 -17.18
CA GLN A 177 11.96 8.92 -17.88
C GLN A 177 11.23 8.74 -19.20
N GLN A 178 11.94 8.17 -20.17
CA GLN A 178 11.37 7.65 -21.41
C GLN A 178 11.16 6.14 -21.25
N PHE A 179 9.93 5.68 -21.46
CA PHE A 179 9.55 4.28 -21.26
C PHE A 179 9.49 3.55 -22.60
N LYS A 180 10.09 2.36 -22.62
CA LYS A 180 9.90 1.42 -23.72
C LYS A 180 8.46 0.93 -23.73
N ASN A 181 7.94 0.75 -24.92
CA ASN A 181 6.56 0.29 -25.15
C ASN A 181 6.52 -0.48 -26.49
N ASN A 182 5.42 -1.17 -26.75
CA ASN A 182 5.26 -1.90 -28.01
C ASN A 182 4.33 -1.19 -29.00
N MET A 183 4.12 0.09 -28.82
CA MET A 183 3.24 0.90 -29.68
C MET A 183 4.04 1.66 -30.73
N ILE A 184 5.17 2.23 -30.32
CA ILE A 184 6.11 2.94 -31.22
C ILE A 184 7.55 2.58 -30.85
N PRO A 185 8.52 2.68 -31.82
CA PRO A 185 9.93 2.40 -31.56
C PRO A 185 10.58 3.37 -30.55
N ALA A 186 10.15 4.62 -30.54
CA ALA A 186 10.65 5.64 -29.62
C ALA A 186 10.09 5.45 -28.22
N GLY A 187 10.85 5.86 -27.19
CA GLY A 187 10.33 5.93 -25.84
C GLY A 187 9.24 7.00 -25.69
N LEU A 188 8.34 6.79 -24.75
CA LEU A 188 7.29 7.74 -24.37
C LEU A 188 7.46 8.13 -22.91
N THR A 189 7.13 9.38 -22.58
CA THR A 189 7.00 9.80 -21.19
C THR A 189 5.82 9.07 -20.55
N TRP A 190 5.79 9.03 -19.23
CA TRP A 190 4.66 8.44 -18.48
C TRP A 190 3.33 9.04 -18.93
N GLU A 191 3.24 10.35 -18.99
CA GLU A 191 2.03 11.08 -19.40
C GLU A 191 1.60 10.72 -20.83
N GLU A 192 2.54 10.70 -21.77
CA GLU A 192 2.27 10.35 -23.17
C GLU A 192 1.83 8.90 -23.36
N MET A 193 2.32 7.99 -22.51
CA MET A 193 2.13 6.56 -22.66
C MET A 193 0.77 6.06 -22.13
N LEU A 194 0.22 6.66 -21.09
CA LEU A 194 -0.91 6.09 -20.33
C LEU A 194 -2.15 5.85 -21.19
N HIS A 195 -2.61 6.85 -21.93
CA HIS A 195 -3.84 6.72 -22.72
C HIS A 195 -3.69 5.74 -23.90
N PRO A 196 -2.65 5.83 -24.74
CA PRO A 196 -2.44 4.83 -25.79
C PRO A 196 -2.29 3.41 -25.27
N LEU A 197 -1.61 3.22 -24.14
CA LEU A 197 -1.45 1.91 -23.53
C LEU A 197 -2.78 1.33 -23.09
N TYR A 198 -3.61 2.14 -22.42
CA TYR A 198 -4.96 1.74 -22.04
C TYR A 198 -5.81 1.38 -23.28
N GLN A 199 -5.79 2.21 -24.32
CA GLN A 199 -6.56 1.93 -25.55
C GLN A 199 -6.13 0.61 -26.20
N LYS A 200 -4.85 0.31 -26.20
CA LYS A 200 -4.34 -0.95 -26.76
C LYS A 200 -4.81 -2.18 -26.00
N TYR A 201 -4.81 -2.13 -24.66
CA TYR A 201 -5.04 -3.30 -23.80
C TYR A 201 -6.40 -3.36 -23.13
N LYS A 202 -7.26 -2.36 -23.28
CA LYS A 202 -8.53 -2.23 -22.54
C LYS A 202 -9.43 -3.48 -22.55
N ASN A 203 -9.40 -4.26 -23.63
CA ASN A 203 -10.20 -5.48 -23.76
C ASN A 203 -9.61 -6.69 -23.01
N TYR A 204 -8.41 -6.56 -22.48
CA TYR A 204 -7.66 -7.63 -21.81
C TYR A 204 -7.41 -7.32 -20.33
N ILE A 205 -7.85 -6.17 -19.85
CA ILE A 205 -7.65 -5.71 -18.48
C ILE A 205 -8.70 -6.31 -17.56
N THR A 206 -8.27 -6.90 -16.46
CA THR A 206 -9.12 -7.47 -15.41
C THR A 206 -8.98 -6.70 -14.10
N TRP A 207 -7.74 -6.36 -13.70
CA TRP A 207 -7.42 -5.74 -12.42
C TRP A 207 -7.08 -4.24 -12.54
N GLY A 208 -7.60 -3.61 -13.59
CA GLY A 208 -7.53 -2.17 -13.75
C GLY A 208 -6.12 -1.64 -13.95
N ASP A 209 -5.78 -0.63 -13.19
CA ASP A 209 -4.50 0.05 -13.25
C ASP A 209 -3.31 -0.85 -12.86
N GLN A 210 -3.52 -1.86 -12.01
CA GLN A 210 -2.49 -2.86 -11.71
C GLN A 210 -2.02 -3.59 -12.97
N ASP A 211 -2.93 -3.92 -13.87
CA ASP A 211 -2.58 -4.56 -15.15
C ASP A 211 -1.74 -3.63 -16.02
N LEU A 212 -2.10 -2.34 -16.08
CA LEU A 212 -1.32 -1.35 -16.83
C LEU A 212 0.09 -1.19 -16.25
N LEU A 213 0.24 -1.17 -14.94
CA LEU A 213 1.55 -1.13 -14.28
C LEU A 213 2.37 -2.38 -14.60
N ASN A 214 1.76 -3.55 -14.60
CA ASN A 214 2.41 -4.80 -14.99
C ASN A 214 2.92 -4.75 -16.45
N ILE A 215 2.15 -4.20 -17.37
CA ILE A 215 2.54 -4.05 -18.77
C ILE A 215 3.73 -3.08 -18.88
N ILE A 216 3.68 -1.93 -18.19
CA ILE A 216 4.75 -0.93 -18.21
C ILE A 216 6.07 -1.55 -17.74
N PHE A 217 6.06 -2.26 -16.62
CA PHE A 217 7.28 -2.86 -16.07
C PHE A 217 7.70 -4.15 -16.77
N TYR A 218 6.81 -4.80 -17.50
CA TYR A 218 7.21 -5.86 -18.43
C TYR A 218 8.17 -5.33 -19.51
N PHE A 219 7.88 -4.17 -20.08
CA PHE A 219 8.74 -3.53 -21.09
C PHE A 219 9.94 -2.79 -20.50
N ASN A 220 9.90 -2.48 -19.19
CA ASN A 220 10.91 -1.73 -18.47
C ASN A 220 11.30 -2.41 -17.14
N PRO A 221 11.72 -3.69 -17.17
CA PRO A 221 11.93 -4.46 -15.95
C PRO A 221 13.05 -3.91 -15.06
N GLU A 222 14.05 -3.26 -15.66
CA GLU A 222 15.18 -2.65 -14.96
C GLU A 222 14.78 -1.45 -14.10
N MET A 223 13.60 -0.89 -14.32
CA MET A 223 13.10 0.29 -13.61
C MET A 223 12.37 -0.05 -12.30
N LEU A 224 12.12 -1.34 -12.05
CA LEU A 224 11.38 -1.78 -10.87
C LEU A 224 12.32 -2.47 -9.86
N TYR A 225 12.24 -2.02 -8.61
CA TYR A 225 12.76 -2.72 -7.43
C TYR A 225 11.68 -3.67 -6.91
N VAL A 226 12.02 -4.90 -6.59
CA VAL A 226 11.04 -5.88 -6.09
C VAL A 226 11.14 -6.00 -4.57
N PHE A 227 10.05 -5.67 -3.88
CA PHE A 227 9.94 -5.90 -2.45
C PHE A 227 9.78 -7.39 -2.12
N PRO A 228 10.35 -7.88 -1.01
CA PRO A 228 9.93 -9.14 -0.43
C PRO A 228 8.43 -9.12 -0.04
N CYS A 229 7.79 -10.27 -0.11
CA CYS A 229 6.32 -10.40 0.08
C CYS A 229 5.81 -9.93 1.46
N HIS A 230 6.65 -9.90 2.49
CA HIS A 230 6.21 -9.42 3.82
C HIS A 230 5.86 -7.91 3.84
N TRP A 231 6.24 -7.16 2.80
CA TRP A 231 5.86 -5.76 2.62
C TRP A 231 4.50 -5.56 1.94
N ASN A 232 3.89 -6.64 1.48
CA ASN A 232 2.53 -6.65 0.93
C ASN A 232 1.92 -8.05 1.15
N TYR A 233 1.73 -8.39 2.43
CA TYR A 233 1.28 -9.72 2.83
C TYR A 233 -0.24 -9.80 2.74
N ARG A 234 -0.73 -10.75 1.93
CA ARG A 234 -2.15 -10.90 1.59
C ARG A 234 -2.68 -12.28 2.01
N PRO A 235 -4.00 -12.49 2.01
CA PRO A 235 -4.57 -13.81 2.28
C PRO A 235 -3.99 -14.95 1.45
N ASP A 236 -3.63 -14.68 0.18
CA ASP A 236 -2.99 -15.67 -0.71
C ASP A 236 -1.68 -16.24 -0.14
N HIS A 237 -1.03 -15.52 0.77
CA HIS A 237 0.23 -15.97 1.39
C HIS A 237 0.04 -17.01 2.51
N CYS A 238 -1.19 -17.25 2.96
CA CYS A 238 -1.45 -18.19 4.07
C CYS A 238 -2.72 -19.03 3.92
N MET A 239 -3.73 -18.60 3.16
CA MET A 239 -5.01 -19.31 3.10
C MET A 239 -4.95 -20.67 2.40
N TYR A 240 -3.92 -20.90 1.60
CA TYR A 240 -3.66 -22.19 0.93
C TYR A 240 -2.41 -22.88 1.50
N GLY A 241 -1.92 -22.43 2.65
CA GLY A 241 -0.65 -22.80 3.25
C GLY A 241 0.33 -21.64 3.22
N SER A 242 1.27 -21.63 4.16
CA SER A 242 2.28 -20.57 4.25
C SER A 242 3.23 -20.62 3.05
N ASN A 243 3.35 -19.54 2.30
CA ASN A 243 4.20 -19.48 1.11
C ASN A 243 5.08 -18.23 1.01
N CYS A 244 5.00 -17.31 1.97
CA CYS A 244 5.88 -16.13 2.03
C CYS A 244 7.05 -16.40 2.99
N LYS A 245 8.14 -16.92 2.47
CA LYS A 245 9.35 -17.22 3.26
C LYS A 245 9.89 -16.00 4.00
N ALA A 246 9.89 -14.84 3.36
CA ALA A 246 10.34 -13.60 3.96
C ALA A 246 9.52 -13.21 5.22
N ALA A 247 8.20 -13.48 5.22
CA ALA A 247 7.37 -13.24 6.40
C ALA A 247 7.59 -14.29 7.50
N GLU A 248 7.93 -15.52 7.15
CA GLU A 248 8.33 -16.54 8.13
C GLU A 248 9.60 -16.13 8.87
N GLU A 249 10.54 -15.51 8.17
CA GLU A 249 11.81 -15.04 8.72
C GLU A 249 11.67 -13.72 9.48
N GLU A 250 11.03 -12.71 8.86
CA GLU A 250 10.98 -11.33 9.34
C GLU A 250 9.67 -10.94 10.05
N GLY A 251 8.61 -11.72 9.86
CA GLY A 251 7.26 -11.33 10.22
C GLY A 251 6.60 -10.43 9.17
N VAL A 252 5.30 -10.25 9.27
CA VAL A 252 4.51 -9.39 8.38
C VAL A 252 4.79 -7.92 8.68
N SER A 253 5.26 -7.17 7.69
CA SER A 253 5.57 -5.75 7.80
C SER A 253 4.40 -4.85 7.41
N ILE A 254 3.74 -5.16 6.29
CA ILE A 254 2.48 -4.54 5.86
C ILE A 254 1.48 -5.65 5.57
N LEU A 255 0.34 -5.58 6.25
CA LEU A 255 -0.77 -6.51 6.08
C LEU A 255 -1.78 -5.90 5.09
N HIS A 256 -2.02 -6.57 3.97
CA HIS A 256 -2.95 -6.13 2.95
C HIS A 256 -4.18 -7.02 2.93
N GLY A 257 -5.28 -6.50 3.46
CA GLY A 257 -6.56 -7.21 3.57
C GLY A 257 -7.40 -7.10 2.30
N ASN A 258 -6.84 -7.47 1.16
CA ASN A 258 -7.60 -7.49 -0.08
C ASN A 258 -8.72 -8.54 -0.01
N ARG A 259 -9.64 -8.55 -0.98
CA ARG A 259 -10.83 -9.42 -1.00
C ARG A 259 -11.84 -9.13 0.13
N GLY A 260 -11.75 -7.96 0.77
CA GLY A 260 -12.68 -7.56 1.84
C GLY A 260 -12.52 -8.29 3.17
N VAL A 261 -11.39 -8.96 3.39
CA VAL A 261 -11.19 -9.82 4.58
C VAL A 261 -11.12 -9.08 5.92
N TYR A 262 -10.97 -7.75 5.90
CA TYR A 262 -11.07 -6.95 7.12
C TYR A 262 -12.53 -6.79 7.60
N HIS A 263 -13.51 -7.03 6.73
CA HIS A 263 -14.92 -6.70 6.95
C HIS A 263 -15.84 -7.93 6.93
N ASP A 264 -15.31 -9.12 6.65
CA ASP A 264 -16.09 -10.36 6.63
C ASP A 264 -15.44 -11.45 7.51
N GLU A 265 -16.05 -12.61 7.59
CA GLU A 265 -15.61 -13.72 8.45
C GLU A 265 -14.70 -14.73 7.74
N LYS A 266 -14.26 -14.46 6.50
CA LYS A 266 -13.46 -15.42 5.72
C LYS A 266 -12.07 -15.61 6.27
N GLN A 267 -11.43 -14.53 6.73
CA GLN A 267 -10.10 -14.55 7.30
C GLN A 267 -10.07 -13.80 8.64
N PRO A 268 -10.53 -14.44 9.73
CA PRO A 268 -10.60 -13.80 11.04
C PRO A 268 -9.24 -13.32 11.58
N ALA A 269 -8.14 -13.92 11.15
CA ALA A 269 -6.80 -13.44 11.47
C ALA A 269 -6.56 -12.00 10.97
N PHE A 270 -6.95 -11.72 9.73
CA PHE A 270 -6.86 -10.37 9.14
C PHE A 270 -7.82 -9.39 9.81
N LYS A 271 -9.06 -9.81 10.02
CA LYS A 271 -10.09 -9.00 10.68
C LYS A 271 -9.67 -8.60 12.09
N ALA A 272 -9.01 -9.49 12.84
CA ALA A 272 -8.49 -9.20 14.17
C ALA A 272 -7.53 -8.00 14.18
N PHE A 273 -6.60 -7.94 13.24
CA PHE A 273 -5.68 -6.80 13.11
C PHE A 273 -6.42 -5.50 12.81
N TYR A 274 -7.35 -5.54 11.88
CA TYR A 274 -8.13 -4.36 11.52
C TYR A 274 -8.93 -3.81 12.71
N GLU A 275 -9.69 -4.66 13.40
CA GLU A 275 -10.53 -4.24 14.51
C GLU A 275 -9.71 -3.71 15.69
N VAL A 276 -8.62 -4.37 16.05
CA VAL A 276 -7.78 -3.94 17.16
C VAL A 276 -7.11 -2.59 16.88
N ILE A 277 -6.60 -2.38 15.68
CA ILE A 277 -5.98 -1.10 15.31
C ILE A 277 -7.04 0.01 15.22
N ARG A 278 -8.18 -0.28 14.62
CA ARG A 278 -9.30 0.67 14.55
C ARG A 278 -9.74 1.14 15.93
N ASP A 279 -9.88 0.23 16.87
CA ASP A 279 -10.44 0.49 18.19
C ASP A 279 -9.39 0.96 19.22
N TYR A 280 -8.10 0.87 18.90
CA TYR A 280 -7.03 1.30 19.81
C TYR A 280 -7.13 2.81 20.10
N PRO A 281 -7.25 3.22 21.37
CA PRO A 281 -7.17 4.63 21.76
C PRO A 281 -5.72 5.12 21.69
N PHE A 282 -5.47 6.27 21.06
CA PHE A 282 -4.13 6.73 20.74
C PHE A 282 -3.14 6.83 21.92
N ASP A 283 -3.56 7.13 23.10
CA ASP A 283 -2.69 7.38 24.24
C ASP A 283 -2.58 6.20 25.21
N ASP A 284 -3.24 5.08 24.90
CA ASP A 284 -3.21 3.90 25.73
C ASP A 284 -1.90 3.13 25.62
N ASN A 285 -1.67 2.24 26.58
CA ASN A 285 -0.55 1.32 26.55
C ASN A 285 -0.68 0.34 25.37
N LEU A 286 0.31 0.30 24.50
CA LEU A 286 0.31 -0.52 23.29
C LEU A 286 0.15 -2.02 23.59
N PHE A 287 0.79 -2.53 24.64
CA PHE A 287 0.67 -3.94 25.00
C PHE A 287 -0.71 -4.28 25.54
N GLN A 288 -1.23 -3.48 26.46
CA GLN A 288 -2.54 -3.74 27.09
C GLN A 288 -3.70 -3.53 26.13
N SER A 289 -3.66 -2.50 25.29
CA SER A 289 -4.79 -2.08 24.47
C SER A 289 -4.68 -2.49 23.00
N MET A 290 -3.52 -2.99 22.55
CA MET A 290 -3.34 -3.47 21.19
C MET A 290 -2.77 -4.90 21.13
N TYR A 291 -1.58 -5.15 21.68
CA TYR A 291 -0.90 -6.43 21.47
C TYR A 291 -1.64 -7.61 22.14
N PHE A 292 -2.00 -7.49 23.43
CA PHE A 292 -2.69 -8.58 24.11
C PHE A 292 -4.12 -8.82 23.57
N PRO A 293 -4.94 -7.79 23.30
CA PRO A 293 -6.20 -7.99 22.60
C PRO A 293 -6.04 -8.63 21.21
N LEU A 294 -5.03 -8.23 20.47
CA LEU A 294 -4.73 -8.80 19.16
C LEU A 294 -4.36 -10.27 19.26
N GLN A 295 -3.49 -10.61 20.21
CA GLN A 295 -3.08 -11.98 20.47
C GLN A 295 -4.28 -12.88 20.84
N SER A 296 -5.16 -12.39 21.70
CA SER A 296 -6.38 -13.12 22.10
C SER A 296 -7.34 -13.34 20.93
N LYS A 297 -7.61 -12.30 20.13
CA LYS A 297 -8.46 -12.43 18.94
C LYS A 297 -7.84 -13.33 17.88
N PHE A 298 -6.52 -13.28 17.71
CA PHE A 298 -5.82 -14.12 16.75
C PHE A 298 -5.97 -15.61 17.09
N LEU A 299 -5.93 -15.97 18.38
CA LEU A 299 -6.13 -17.36 18.83
C LEU A 299 -7.50 -17.92 18.43
N GLU A 300 -8.51 -17.07 18.29
CA GLU A 300 -9.84 -17.47 17.84
C GLU A 300 -9.87 -17.88 16.35
N SER A 301 -8.81 -17.59 15.60
CA SER A 301 -8.70 -17.87 14.16
C SER A 301 -8.02 -19.21 13.82
N VAL A 302 -7.70 -20.05 14.81
CA VAL A 302 -6.94 -21.31 14.62
C VAL A 302 -7.63 -22.35 13.72
N HIS A 303 -8.92 -22.20 13.46
CA HIS A 303 -9.65 -23.02 12.50
C HIS A 303 -9.28 -22.71 11.03
N THR A 304 -8.57 -21.62 10.78
CA THR A 304 -8.08 -21.22 9.46
C THR A 304 -6.59 -21.50 9.33
N LEU A 305 -6.10 -21.72 8.10
CA LEU A 305 -4.66 -21.90 7.86
C LEU A 305 -3.86 -20.66 8.24
N CYS A 306 -4.38 -19.46 7.94
CA CYS A 306 -3.75 -18.20 8.36
C CYS A 306 -3.63 -18.09 9.89
N GLY A 307 -4.68 -18.49 10.62
CA GLY A 307 -4.70 -18.44 12.09
C GLY A 307 -3.78 -19.44 12.79
N ARG A 308 -3.22 -20.39 12.05
CA ARG A 308 -2.29 -21.41 12.60
C ARG A 308 -0.84 -20.96 12.63
N ILE A 309 -0.55 -19.77 12.12
CA ILE A 309 0.84 -19.25 12.06
C ILE A 309 0.95 -17.89 12.77
N PRO A 310 0.60 -17.80 14.08
CA PRO A 310 0.64 -16.55 14.83
C PRO A 310 2.03 -15.91 14.85
N GLN A 311 3.10 -16.71 14.85
CA GLN A 311 4.48 -16.22 14.83
C GLN A 311 4.80 -15.42 13.57
N VAL A 312 4.19 -15.72 12.42
CA VAL A 312 4.36 -14.95 11.18
C VAL A 312 3.67 -13.59 11.29
N PHE A 313 2.43 -13.58 11.78
CA PHE A 313 1.62 -12.36 11.88
C PHE A 313 2.05 -11.42 13.00
N LEU A 314 2.46 -11.96 14.16
CA LEU A 314 2.68 -11.16 15.38
C LEU A 314 4.13 -10.75 15.60
N LYS A 315 5.09 -11.38 14.93
CA LYS A 315 6.52 -11.15 15.15
C LYS A 315 6.94 -9.70 14.98
N GLN A 316 6.56 -9.09 13.86
CA GLN A 316 7.04 -7.75 13.53
C GLN A 316 6.34 -6.66 14.36
N ILE A 317 5.04 -6.80 14.58
CA ILE A 317 4.30 -5.83 15.39
C ILE A 317 4.76 -5.88 16.86
N GLU A 318 5.08 -7.04 17.39
CA GLU A 318 5.66 -7.17 18.73
C GLU A 318 7.00 -6.44 18.85
N LYS A 319 7.90 -6.64 17.89
CA LYS A 319 9.17 -5.91 17.81
C LYS A 319 8.96 -4.41 17.76
N THR A 320 8.03 -3.95 16.95
CA THR A 320 7.70 -2.55 16.78
C THR A 320 7.21 -1.94 18.11
N MET A 321 6.32 -2.63 18.80
CA MET A 321 5.78 -2.16 20.09
C MET A 321 6.85 -2.10 21.18
N LYS A 322 7.72 -3.09 21.25
CA LYS A 322 8.87 -3.09 22.18
C LYS A 322 9.79 -1.88 21.93
N MET A 323 10.11 -1.63 20.68
CA MET A 323 10.95 -0.50 20.29
C MET A 323 10.29 0.86 20.65
N MET A 324 8.99 1.00 20.44
CA MET A 324 8.24 2.21 20.80
C MET A 324 8.22 2.42 22.31
N TYR A 325 8.08 1.35 23.09
CA TYR A 325 8.11 1.40 24.55
C TYR A 325 9.48 1.84 25.07
N GLU A 326 10.55 1.25 24.58
CA GLU A 326 11.93 1.60 24.96
C GLU A 326 12.23 3.06 24.67
N ARG A 327 11.80 3.60 23.54
CA ARG A 327 11.95 5.02 23.22
C ARG A 327 11.24 5.94 24.23
N ARG A 328 10.00 5.59 24.61
CA ARG A 328 9.25 6.38 25.61
C ARG A 328 9.96 6.40 26.95
N VAL A 329 10.53 5.30 27.38
CA VAL A 329 11.28 5.20 28.62
C VAL A 329 12.54 6.07 28.58
N VAL A 330 13.30 6.03 27.49
CA VAL A 330 14.54 6.82 27.33
C VAL A 330 14.26 8.33 27.28
N MET A 331 13.12 8.75 26.75
CA MET A 331 12.76 10.18 26.68
C MET A 331 12.26 10.75 28.02
N HIS A 332 12.01 9.90 29.03
CA HIS A 332 11.56 10.29 30.37
C HIS A 332 12.67 10.15 31.44
N ILE A 333 13.88 9.74 31.06
CA ILE A 333 15.10 9.76 31.88
C ILE A 333 15.97 10.95 31.46
#